data_0d9a96bcd000dd9be8d38902ac53bbcc
#
_entry.id   0d9a96bcd000dd9be8d38902ac53bbcc
#
_cell.length_a   1.000
_cell.length_b   1.000
_cell.length_c   1.000
_cell.angle_alpha   90.00
_cell.angle_beta   90.00
_cell.angle_gamma   90.00
#
_symmetry.space_group_name_H-M   'P 1'
#
loop_
_entity.id
_entity.type
_entity.pdbx_description
1 polymer ?
#
loop_
_entity_poly.entity_id
_entity_poly.type
_entity_poly.pdbx_seq_one_letter_code
_entity_poly.pdbx_strand_id
1 'polypeptide(L)'
;MELFTHAGVGTMVTRQSVENLRPATIDDVGGILSVIEPLEAEGILVRRSRERLEQEVEQFFVADLDGRIVGCVALYPFPETGAGEMACLAVAREFQGGGRGDALLAAVEEAALELGLTKLFVLTTRTAHWFIERGFTLGVPEDLPAPRKALYNWQRRSKVLVKNLAG
;
A
#
# COMPACT_ATOMS: atom_id res chain seq x y z
N MET A 1 -8.27 -10.08 -20.81
CA MET A 1 -8.98 -11.25 -21.37
C MET A 1 -8.56 -11.47 -22.81
N GLU A 2 -8.14 -12.66 -23.10
CA GLU A 2 -7.80 -13.06 -24.44
C GLU A 2 -8.72 -14.16 -24.93
N LEU A 3 -9.10 -14.08 -26.20
CA LEU A 3 -9.90 -15.10 -26.83
C LEU A 3 -9.08 -15.77 -27.92
N PHE A 4 -8.93 -17.08 -27.82
CA PHE A 4 -8.28 -17.86 -28.85
C PHE A 4 -9.34 -18.69 -29.55
N THR A 5 -9.48 -18.46 -30.83
CA THR A 5 -10.35 -19.29 -31.65
C THR A 5 -9.50 -20.32 -32.33
N HIS A 6 -9.78 -21.55 -32.05
CA HIS A 6 -9.06 -22.64 -32.71
C HIS A 6 -9.57 -22.77 -34.13
N ALA A 7 -8.66 -22.70 -35.08
CA ALA A 7 -9.02 -22.72 -36.47
C ALA A 7 -9.87 -23.96 -36.83
N GLY A 8 -11.02 -23.72 -37.45
CA GLY A 8 -11.91 -24.74 -37.88
C GLY A 8 -12.68 -25.48 -36.83
N VAL A 9 -12.46 -25.22 -35.61
CA VAL A 9 -13.13 -25.92 -34.51
C VAL A 9 -14.17 -25.06 -33.86
N GLY A 10 -14.02 -23.77 -33.96
CA GLY A 10 -14.91 -22.84 -33.29
C GLY A 10 -14.79 -22.87 -31.76
N THR A 11 -13.76 -23.52 -31.23
CA THR A 11 -13.53 -23.58 -29.82
C THR A 11 -12.90 -22.28 -29.33
N MET A 12 -13.55 -21.64 -28.41
CA MET A 12 -13.06 -20.41 -27.78
C MET A 12 -12.50 -20.74 -26.43
N VAL A 13 -11.25 -20.34 -26.20
CA VAL A 13 -10.64 -20.42 -24.88
C VAL A 13 -10.47 -19.01 -24.38
N THR A 14 -11.10 -18.71 -23.25
CA THR A 14 -10.95 -17.44 -22.58
C THR A 14 -9.96 -17.60 -21.45
N ARG A 15 -8.91 -16.81 -21.51
CA ARG A 15 -7.93 -16.79 -20.45
C ARG A 15 -8.06 -15.47 -19.70
N GLN A 16 -8.33 -15.56 -18.40
CA GLN A 16 -8.41 -14.40 -17.55
C GLN A 16 -7.19 -14.33 -16.65
N SER A 17 -6.64 -13.14 -16.51
CA SER A 17 -5.62 -12.88 -15.51
C SER A 17 -6.22 -13.03 -14.13
N VAL A 18 -5.49 -13.65 -13.22
CA VAL A 18 -5.88 -13.80 -11.83
C VAL A 18 -5.12 -12.80 -10.98
N GLU A 19 -5.86 -11.89 -10.36
CA GLU A 19 -5.28 -10.94 -9.44
C GLU A 19 -5.75 -11.26 -8.03
N ASN A 20 -4.80 -11.32 -7.10
CA ASN A 20 -5.06 -11.67 -5.72
C ASN A 20 -4.44 -10.61 -4.80
N LEU A 21 -5.29 -9.96 -4.01
CA LEU A 21 -4.87 -9.03 -2.99
C LEU A 21 -4.78 -9.81 -1.67
N ARG A 22 -3.60 -9.92 -1.12
CA ARG A 22 -3.35 -10.82 0.00
C ARG A 22 -2.23 -10.32 0.92
N PRO A 23 -2.14 -10.84 2.15
CA PRO A 23 -0.97 -10.58 2.99
C PRO A 23 0.30 -11.06 2.30
N ALA A 24 1.39 -10.33 2.49
CA ALA A 24 2.68 -10.67 1.92
C ALA A 24 3.35 -11.79 2.72
N THR A 25 4.19 -12.54 2.04
CA THR A 25 5.07 -13.53 2.66
C THR A 25 6.52 -13.19 2.35
N ILE A 26 7.43 -13.90 2.98
CA ILE A 26 8.87 -13.65 2.79
C ILE A 26 9.27 -13.78 1.31
N ASP A 27 8.58 -14.60 0.56
CA ASP A 27 8.88 -14.79 -0.87
C ASP A 27 8.51 -13.58 -1.72
N ASP A 28 7.72 -12.66 -1.16
CA ASP A 28 7.27 -11.45 -1.88
C ASP A 28 8.25 -10.29 -1.77
N VAL A 29 9.27 -10.39 -0.93
CA VAL A 29 10.18 -9.26 -0.68
C VAL A 29 10.82 -8.75 -1.96
N GLY A 30 11.28 -9.63 -2.83
CA GLY A 30 11.86 -9.24 -4.12
C GLY A 30 10.87 -8.48 -5.00
N GLY A 31 9.63 -8.95 -5.03
CA GLY A 31 8.56 -8.28 -5.78
C GLY A 31 8.22 -6.91 -5.21
N ILE A 32 8.13 -6.80 -3.89
CA ILE A 32 7.90 -5.52 -3.23
C ILE A 32 9.02 -4.53 -3.58
N LEU A 33 10.27 -4.96 -3.48
CA LEU A 33 11.41 -4.11 -3.84
C LEU A 33 11.31 -3.60 -5.27
N SER A 34 10.94 -4.46 -6.21
CA SER A 34 10.79 -4.08 -7.61
C SER A 34 9.74 -2.99 -7.80
N VAL A 35 8.68 -3.00 -6.99
CA VAL A 35 7.62 -2.00 -7.05
C VAL A 35 8.05 -0.67 -6.42
N ILE A 36 8.75 -0.71 -5.27
CA ILE A 36 9.05 0.50 -4.51
C ILE A 36 10.34 1.21 -4.93
N GLU A 37 11.33 0.47 -5.46
CA GLU A 37 12.62 1.07 -5.82
C GLU A 37 12.52 2.26 -6.77
N PRO A 38 11.71 2.23 -7.83
CA PRO A 38 11.55 3.40 -8.69
C PRO A 38 11.01 4.62 -7.94
N LEU A 39 10.10 4.42 -6.98
CA LEU A 39 9.53 5.49 -6.19
C LEU A 39 10.51 6.01 -5.14
N GLU A 40 11.35 5.14 -4.61
CA GLU A 40 12.45 5.55 -3.71
C GLU A 40 13.45 6.41 -4.48
N ALA A 41 13.79 6.02 -5.70
CA ALA A 41 14.73 6.76 -6.54
C ALA A 41 14.20 8.16 -6.87
N GLU A 42 12.88 8.31 -6.99
CA GLU A 42 12.25 9.61 -7.25
C GLU A 42 11.98 10.41 -5.97
N GLY A 43 12.32 9.86 -4.79
CA GLY A 43 12.11 10.52 -3.51
C GLY A 43 10.66 10.52 -3.03
N ILE A 44 9.78 9.76 -3.68
CA ILE A 44 8.37 9.65 -3.29
C ILE A 44 8.22 8.79 -2.04
N LEU A 45 8.98 7.70 -1.96
CA LEU A 45 9.01 6.82 -0.79
C LEU A 45 10.37 6.90 -0.10
N VAL A 46 10.34 6.68 1.22
CA VAL A 46 11.57 6.54 2.01
C VAL A 46 12.18 5.18 1.70
N ARG A 47 13.50 5.18 1.48
CA ARG A 47 14.22 3.97 1.15
C ARG A 47 14.13 2.93 2.27
N ARG A 48 13.85 1.69 1.88
CA ARG A 48 13.85 0.53 2.78
C ARG A 48 14.83 -0.52 2.28
N SER A 49 15.65 -1.05 3.17
CA SER A 49 16.56 -2.14 2.82
C SER A 49 15.76 -3.45 2.67
N ARG A 50 16.33 -4.40 1.93
CA ARG A 50 15.77 -5.75 1.85
C ARG A 50 15.64 -6.36 3.25
N GLU A 51 16.66 -6.18 4.07
CA GLU A 51 16.66 -6.72 5.44
C GLU A 51 15.49 -6.19 6.26
N ARG A 52 15.22 -4.90 6.17
CA ARG A 52 14.08 -4.29 6.85
C ARG A 52 12.76 -4.87 6.34
N LEU A 53 12.61 -5.02 5.02
CA LEU A 53 11.41 -5.59 4.44
C LEU A 53 11.21 -7.03 4.90
N GLU A 54 12.29 -7.81 4.99
CA GLU A 54 12.18 -9.17 5.50
C GLU A 54 11.69 -9.22 6.93
N GLN A 55 12.12 -8.27 7.76
CA GLN A 55 11.67 -8.17 9.15
C GLN A 55 10.22 -7.69 9.27
N GLU A 56 9.76 -6.87 8.34
CA GLU A 56 8.47 -6.20 8.42
C GLU A 56 7.43 -6.78 7.44
N VAL A 57 7.74 -7.86 6.77
CA VAL A 57 6.87 -8.39 5.70
C VAL A 57 5.45 -8.72 6.17
N GLU A 58 5.29 -9.07 7.43
CA GLU A 58 3.97 -9.38 8.00
C GLU A 58 3.05 -8.14 8.07
N GLN A 59 3.62 -6.95 7.96
CA GLN A 59 2.85 -5.71 7.95
C GLN A 59 2.35 -5.35 6.55
N PHE A 60 2.74 -6.11 5.53
CA PHE A 60 2.47 -5.77 4.14
C PHE A 60 1.32 -6.57 3.54
N PHE A 61 0.59 -5.90 2.65
CA PHE A 61 -0.31 -6.53 1.68
C PHE A 61 0.27 -6.32 0.29
N VAL A 62 0.04 -7.29 -0.57
CA VAL A 62 0.50 -7.22 -1.97
C VAL A 62 -0.63 -7.50 -2.93
N ALA A 63 -0.57 -6.87 -4.10
CA ALA A 63 -1.41 -7.21 -5.24
C ALA A 63 -0.58 -8.12 -6.13
N ASP A 64 -1.00 -9.36 -6.21
CA ASP A 64 -0.33 -10.42 -6.95
C ASP A 64 -1.13 -10.70 -8.22
N LEU A 65 -0.55 -10.36 -9.37
CA LEU A 65 -1.17 -10.60 -10.67
C LEU A 65 -0.42 -11.74 -11.35
N ASP A 66 -1.02 -12.92 -11.35
CA ASP A 66 -0.44 -14.11 -11.98
C ASP A 66 1.00 -14.39 -11.53
N GLY A 67 1.27 -14.21 -10.25
CA GLY A 67 2.60 -14.46 -9.67
C GLY A 67 3.53 -13.25 -9.68
N ARG A 68 3.15 -12.15 -10.30
CA ARG A 68 3.93 -10.90 -10.30
C ARG A 68 3.35 -9.94 -9.26
N ILE A 69 4.19 -9.40 -8.41
CA ILE A 69 3.77 -8.36 -7.48
C ILE A 69 3.70 -7.04 -8.23
N VAL A 70 2.49 -6.46 -8.31
CA VAL A 70 2.25 -5.22 -9.03
C VAL A 70 1.88 -4.06 -8.12
N GLY A 71 1.67 -4.32 -6.84
CA GLY A 71 1.40 -3.29 -5.85
C GLY A 71 1.65 -3.78 -4.44
N CYS A 72 1.80 -2.85 -3.52
CA CYS A 72 1.99 -3.17 -2.10
C CYS A 72 1.52 -2.02 -1.22
N VAL A 73 1.32 -2.32 0.05
CA VAL A 73 1.03 -1.34 1.09
C VAL A 73 1.34 -1.98 2.45
N ALA A 74 1.74 -1.16 3.41
CA ALA A 74 1.97 -1.62 4.78
C ALA A 74 1.02 -0.95 5.76
N LEU A 75 0.68 -1.66 6.82
CA LEU A 75 -0.04 -1.13 7.97
C LEU A 75 0.79 -1.37 9.22
N TYR A 76 1.17 -0.30 9.90
CA TYR A 76 1.88 -0.35 11.17
C TYR A 76 0.93 0.09 12.29
N PRO A 77 0.43 -0.83 13.11
CA PRO A 77 -0.53 -0.46 14.16
C PRO A 77 0.15 0.16 15.37
N PHE A 78 -0.56 1.13 15.97
CA PHE A 78 -0.22 1.74 17.25
C PHE A 78 -1.44 1.57 18.15
N PRO A 79 -1.66 0.36 18.68
CA PRO A 79 -2.93 0.03 19.35
C PRO A 79 -3.22 0.88 20.58
N GLU A 80 -2.19 1.36 21.27
CA GLU A 80 -2.37 2.19 22.47
C GLU A 80 -3.09 3.50 22.16
N THR A 81 -2.94 4.02 20.94
CA THR A 81 -3.58 5.27 20.53
C THR A 81 -4.77 5.04 19.61
N GLY A 82 -5.07 3.80 19.26
CA GLY A 82 -6.11 3.47 18.30
C GLY A 82 -5.78 3.86 16.87
N ALA A 83 -4.52 4.15 16.57
CA ALA A 83 -4.09 4.60 15.25
C ALA A 83 -3.28 3.55 14.52
N GLY A 84 -3.34 3.58 13.20
CA GLY A 84 -2.44 2.80 12.34
C GLY A 84 -1.80 3.70 11.30
N GLU A 85 -0.54 3.45 11.00
CA GLU A 85 0.13 4.12 9.89
C GLU A 85 0.00 3.28 8.64
N MET A 86 -0.57 3.89 7.58
CA MET A 86 -0.49 3.31 6.26
C MET A 86 0.76 3.86 5.59
N ALA A 87 1.63 2.99 5.15
CA ALA A 87 2.91 3.38 4.56
C ALA A 87 3.19 2.55 3.31
N CYS A 88 4.12 3.03 2.51
CA CYS A 88 4.65 2.29 1.37
C CYS A 88 3.58 1.86 0.36
N LEU A 89 2.55 2.68 0.17
CA LEU A 89 1.55 2.42 -0.86
C LEU A 89 2.18 2.66 -2.23
N ALA A 90 2.25 1.64 -3.03
CA ALA A 90 2.89 1.71 -4.34
C ALA A 90 2.22 0.76 -5.32
N VAL A 91 2.11 1.22 -6.58
CA VAL A 91 1.65 0.41 -7.71
C VAL A 91 2.67 0.57 -8.82
N ALA A 92 3.08 -0.53 -9.42
CA ALA A 92 4.01 -0.51 -10.54
C ALA A 92 3.45 0.36 -11.68
N ARG A 93 4.31 1.14 -12.34
CA ARG A 93 3.87 2.14 -13.33
C ARG A 93 2.94 1.61 -14.38
N GLU A 94 3.26 0.45 -14.94
CA GLU A 94 2.46 -0.15 -16.00
C GLU A 94 1.06 -0.54 -15.54
N PHE A 95 0.85 -0.62 -14.22
CA PHE A 95 -0.41 -1.08 -13.63
C PHE A 95 -1.16 0.01 -12.89
N GLN A 96 -0.70 1.25 -12.98
CA GLN A 96 -1.41 2.38 -12.38
C GLN A 96 -2.67 2.71 -13.18
N GLY A 97 -3.63 3.36 -12.52
CA GLY A 97 -4.88 3.76 -13.16
C GLY A 97 -5.96 2.69 -13.21
N GLY A 98 -5.69 1.49 -12.69
CA GLY A 98 -6.65 0.39 -12.68
C GLY A 98 -7.38 0.17 -11.37
N GLY A 99 -7.33 1.12 -10.44
CA GLY A 99 -8.01 0.99 -9.17
C GLY A 99 -7.26 0.19 -8.10
N ARG A 100 -6.03 -0.21 -8.36
CA ARG A 100 -5.25 -1.01 -7.41
C ARG A 100 -4.89 -0.23 -6.14
N GLY A 101 -4.59 1.06 -6.28
CA GLY A 101 -4.34 1.91 -5.11
C GLY A 101 -5.55 1.94 -4.18
N ASP A 102 -6.74 2.07 -4.74
CA ASP A 102 -7.98 2.06 -3.95
C ASP A 102 -8.22 0.69 -3.29
N ALA A 103 -7.94 -0.39 -4.00
CA ALA A 103 -8.09 -1.74 -3.46
C ALA A 103 -7.12 -1.98 -2.29
N LEU A 104 -5.88 -1.51 -2.42
CA LEU A 104 -4.88 -1.62 -1.36
C LEU A 104 -5.27 -0.78 -0.14
N LEU A 105 -5.78 0.43 -0.36
CA LEU A 105 -6.30 1.27 0.72
C LEU A 105 -7.45 0.57 1.44
N ALA A 106 -8.39 0.02 0.70
CA ALA A 106 -9.53 -0.69 1.29
C ALA A 106 -9.07 -1.87 2.14
N ALA A 107 -8.06 -2.62 1.70
CA ALA A 107 -7.50 -3.74 2.46
C ALA A 107 -6.91 -3.28 3.78
N VAL A 108 -6.19 -2.16 3.77
CA VAL A 108 -5.62 -1.59 5.00
C VAL A 108 -6.71 -1.10 5.94
N GLU A 109 -7.73 -0.43 5.42
CA GLU A 109 -8.85 0.04 6.25
C GLU A 109 -9.57 -1.13 6.92
N GLU A 110 -9.81 -2.19 6.17
CA GLU A 110 -10.44 -3.40 6.72
C GLU A 110 -9.57 -4.05 7.80
N ALA A 111 -8.27 -4.20 7.53
CA ALA A 111 -7.34 -4.77 8.48
C ALA A 111 -7.25 -3.92 9.75
N ALA A 112 -7.24 -2.60 9.61
CA ALA A 112 -7.20 -1.69 10.74
C ALA A 112 -8.44 -1.84 11.63
N LEU A 113 -9.61 -1.91 11.01
CA LEU A 113 -10.86 -2.12 11.75
C LEU A 113 -10.87 -3.46 12.48
N GLU A 114 -10.36 -4.52 11.85
CA GLU A 114 -10.25 -5.83 12.49
C GLU A 114 -9.32 -5.82 13.71
N LEU A 115 -8.32 -4.94 13.70
CA LEU A 115 -7.41 -4.75 14.82
C LEU A 115 -7.98 -3.82 15.90
N GLY A 116 -9.18 -3.28 15.70
CA GLY A 116 -9.80 -2.34 16.63
C GLY A 116 -9.27 -0.92 16.54
N LEU A 117 -8.56 -0.60 15.47
CA LEU A 117 -8.06 0.76 15.26
C LEU A 117 -9.18 1.68 14.82
N THR A 118 -9.12 2.94 15.22
CA THR A 118 -10.17 3.92 14.92
C THR A 118 -9.75 4.98 13.93
N LYS A 119 -8.48 5.05 13.60
CA LYS A 119 -7.99 6.01 12.61
C LYS A 119 -6.74 5.51 11.92
N LEU A 120 -6.55 6.00 10.70
CA LEU A 120 -5.31 5.82 9.94
C LEU A 120 -4.63 7.17 9.78
N PHE A 121 -3.31 7.15 9.72
CA PHE A 121 -2.57 8.31 9.26
C PHE A 121 -1.57 7.89 8.19
N VAL A 122 -1.18 8.85 7.36
CA VAL A 122 -0.16 8.68 6.35
C VAL A 122 0.77 9.88 6.37
N LEU A 123 2.01 9.65 6.00
CA LEU A 123 3.03 10.67 5.84
C LEU A 123 3.44 10.70 4.38
N THR A 124 3.28 11.84 3.71
CA THR A 124 3.59 11.95 2.30
C THR A 124 4.15 13.33 1.97
N THR A 125 5.06 13.39 1.00
CA THR A 125 5.62 14.64 0.52
C THR A 125 4.96 15.10 -0.79
N ARG A 126 4.34 14.19 -1.57
CA ARG A 126 3.90 14.50 -2.93
C ARG A 126 2.49 14.06 -3.27
N THR A 127 1.90 13.14 -2.51
CA THR A 127 0.63 12.52 -2.89
C THR A 127 -0.53 12.88 -1.99
N ALA A 128 -0.42 13.96 -1.21
CA ALA A 128 -1.47 14.39 -0.28
C ALA A 128 -2.84 14.50 -0.94
N HIS A 129 -2.89 15.04 -2.16
CA HIS A 129 -4.15 15.23 -2.87
C HIS A 129 -4.90 13.91 -3.10
N TRP A 130 -4.18 12.85 -3.47
CA TRP A 130 -4.77 11.53 -3.66
C TRP A 130 -5.47 11.03 -2.40
N PHE A 131 -4.85 11.25 -1.25
CA PHE A 131 -5.42 10.85 0.04
C PHE A 131 -6.59 11.73 0.44
N ILE A 132 -6.49 13.03 0.20
CA ILE A 132 -7.58 13.97 0.51
C ILE A 132 -8.84 13.60 -0.26
N GLU A 133 -8.71 13.23 -1.53
CA GLU A 133 -9.84 12.78 -2.34
C GLU A 133 -10.50 11.52 -1.76
N ARG A 134 -9.80 10.78 -0.91
CA ARG A 134 -10.28 9.53 -0.32
C ARG A 134 -10.65 9.65 1.16
N GLY A 135 -10.87 10.88 1.61
CA GLY A 135 -11.41 11.13 2.94
C GLY A 135 -10.39 11.42 4.02
N PHE A 136 -9.11 11.54 3.66
CA PHE A 136 -8.10 11.98 4.62
C PHE A 136 -8.14 13.51 4.75
N THR A 137 -7.79 14.01 5.93
CA THR A 137 -7.68 15.43 6.20
C THR A 137 -6.28 15.77 6.66
N LEU A 138 -5.86 17.01 6.42
CA LEU A 138 -4.54 17.47 6.85
C LEU A 138 -4.48 17.54 8.38
N GLY A 139 -3.43 16.97 8.93
CA GLY A 139 -3.09 17.05 10.33
C GLY A 139 -1.74 17.71 10.52
N VAL A 140 -1.19 17.55 11.70
CA VAL A 140 0.13 18.08 12.06
C VAL A 140 0.96 16.96 12.71
N PRO A 141 2.31 17.10 12.77
CA PRO A 141 3.14 16.06 13.38
C PRO A 141 2.77 15.75 14.83
N GLU A 142 2.21 16.71 15.55
CA GLU A 142 1.75 16.52 16.94
C GLU A 142 0.59 15.53 17.04
N ASP A 143 -0.12 15.27 15.95
CA ASP A 143 -1.21 14.29 15.91
C ASP A 143 -0.70 12.84 15.85
N LEU A 144 0.59 12.64 15.62
CA LEU A 144 1.16 11.30 15.48
C LEU A 144 1.27 10.62 16.85
N PRO A 145 1.15 9.27 16.89
CA PRO A 145 1.49 8.53 18.11
C PRO A 145 2.91 8.84 18.56
N ALA A 146 3.14 8.90 19.87
CA ALA A 146 4.43 9.32 20.41
C ALA A 146 5.63 8.57 19.83
N PRO A 147 5.61 7.24 19.68
CA PRO A 147 6.74 6.55 19.08
C PRO A 147 7.01 6.97 17.64
N ARG A 148 5.96 7.26 16.88
CA ARG A 148 6.09 7.68 15.48
C ARG A 148 6.51 9.13 15.37
N LYS A 149 5.99 9.98 16.24
CA LYS A 149 6.35 11.39 16.33
C LYS A 149 7.86 11.56 16.56
N ALA A 150 8.43 10.73 17.42
CA ALA A 150 9.87 10.76 17.72
C ALA A 150 10.72 10.46 16.48
N LEU A 151 10.16 9.74 15.51
CA LEU A 151 10.85 9.37 14.28
C LEU A 151 10.51 10.29 13.09
N TYR A 152 9.72 11.33 13.32
CA TYR A 152 9.34 12.25 12.24
C TYR A 152 10.57 12.97 11.71
N ASN A 153 10.75 12.92 10.39
CA ASN A 153 11.86 13.59 9.73
C ASN A 153 11.47 15.03 9.37
N TRP A 154 11.88 15.97 10.18
CA TRP A 154 11.57 17.38 9.98
C TRP A 154 12.18 17.96 8.72
N GLN A 155 13.30 17.40 8.24
CA GLN A 155 13.94 17.86 7.01
C GLN A 155 13.14 17.47 5.78
N ARG A 156 12.54 16.30 5.81
CA ARG A 156 11.69 15.82 4.71
C ARG A 156 10.37 16.57 4.66
N ARG A 157 9.88 17.03 5.81
CA ARG A 157 8.62 17.78 5.95
C ARG A 157 7.43 17.09 5.31
N SER A 158 7.27 15.82 5.56
CA SER A 158 6.10 15.09 5.10
C SER A 158 4.83 15.71 5.68
N LYS A 159 3.81 15.82 4.85
CA LYS A 159 2.48 16.18 5.34
C LYS A 159 1.89 15.00 6.07
N VAL A 160 1.22 15.30 7.17
CA VAL A 160 0.48 14.31 7.96
C VAL A 160 -0.98 14.38 7.54
N LEU A 161 -1.53 13.23 7.17
CA LEU A 161 -2.93 13.11 6.79
C LEU A 161 -3.59 12.06 7.68
N VAL A 162 -4.82 12.34 8.09
CA VAL A 162 -5.53 11.49 9.05
C VAL A 162 -6.92 11.18 8.51
N LYS A 163 -7.34 9.94 8.68
CA LYS A 163 -8.70 9.51 8.35
C LYS A 163 -9.28 8.74 9.52
N ASN A 164 -10.43 9.19 10.00
CA ASN A 164 -11.18 8.44 11.01
C ASN A 164 -11.89 7.27 10.32
N LEU A 165 -11.82 6.11 10.94
CA LEU A 165 -12.46 4.91 10.42
C LEU A 165 -13.83 4.77 11.06
N ALA A 166 -14.83 4.54 10.21
CA ALA A 166 -16.15 4.25 10.68
C ALA A 166 -16.19 2.84 11.24
N GLY A 167 -16.48 2.75 12.50
CA GLY A 167 -16.55 1.47 13.20
C GLY A 167 -17.95 1.13 13.62
#